data_68049cf7653c84dc745e8f701a400ac7
#
_entry.id   68049cf7653c84dc745e8f701a400ac7
#
_cell.length_a   1.000
_cell.length_b   1.000
_cell.length_c   1.000
_cell.angle_alpha   90.00
_cell.angle_beta   90.00
_cell.angle_gamma   90.00
#
_symmetry.space_group_name_H-M   'P 1'
#
loop_
_entity.id
_entity.type
_entity.pdbx_description
1 polymer ?
#
loop_
_entity_poly.entity_id
_entity_poly.type
_entity_poly.pdbx_seq_one_letter_code
_entity_poly.pdbx_strand_id
1 'polypeptide(L)' 'MATKTYQVQGMTCGHCVSAVSSELGAVAGVTDVKVDLASGQVTVTSDAPLETETVRAAVDEAGFELVGS' A
#
# COMPACT_ATOMS: atom_id res chain seq x y z
N MET A 1 17.16 -3.11 1.25
CA MET A 1 15.72 -3.39 1.19
C MET A 1 15.03 -2.75 2.38
N ALA A 2 13.94 -2.07 2.14
CA ALA A 2 13.16 -1.42 3.20
C ALA A 2 11.76 -2.01 3.23
N THR A 3 11.27 -2.29 4.44
CA THR A 3 9.92 -2.80 4.64
C THR A 3 9.19 -1.85 5.58
N LYS A 4 7.99 -1.43 5.19
CA LYS A 4 7.19 -0.54 6.01
C LYS A 4 5.72 -0.93 5.93
N THR A 5 5.05 -0.83 7.07
CA THR A 5 3.62 -1.15 7.18
C THR A 5 2.82 0.12 7.27
N TYR A 6 1.74 0.19 6.50
CA TYR A 6 0.82 1.32 6.48
C TYR A 6 -0.57 0.85 6.84
N GLN A 7 -1.36 1.75 7.42
CA GLN A 7 -2.77 1.49 7.71
C GLN A 7 -3.60 2.14 6.61
N VAL A 8 -4.48 1.37 5.97
CA VAL A 8 -5.33 1.85 4.89
C VAL A 8 -6.79 1.61 5.24
N GLN A 9 -7.61 2.65 5.08
CA GLN A 9 -9.06 2.55 5.30
C GLN A 9 -9.80 2.38 3.99
N GLY A 10 -10.96 1.74 4.05
CA GLY A 10 -11.84 1.56 2.91
C GLY A 10 -11.71 0.22 2.22
N MET A 11 -10.74 -0.60 2.62
CA MET A 11 -10.61 -1.94 2.06
C MET A 11 -11.63 -2.87 2.69
N THR A 12 -12.66 -3.21 1.92
CA THR A 12 -13.76 -4.03 2.42
C THR A 12 -13.92 -5.36 1.71
N CYS A 13 -13.16 -5.60 0.64
CA CYS A 13 -13.28 -6.84 -0.12
C CYS A 13 -11.98 -7.15 -0.87
N GLY A 14 -11.92 -8.32 -1.49
CA GLY A 14 -10.75 -8.75 -2.23
C GLY A 14 -10.38 -7.86 -3.41
N HIS A 15 -11.36 -7.23 -4.04
CA HIS A 15 -11.09 -6.28 -5.12
C HIS A 15 -10.31 -5.07 -4.62
N CYS A 16 -10.60 -4.63 -3.41
CA CYS A 16 -9.89 -3.52 -2.79
C CYS A 16 -8.42 -3.88 -2.58
N VAL A 17 -8.15 -5.10 -2.11
CA VAL A 17 -6.80 -5.60 -1.94
C VAL A 17 -6.04 -5.59 -3.26
N SER A 18 -6.66 -6.08 -4.32
CA SER A 18 -6.05 -6.10 -5.65
C SER A 18 -5.74 -4.71 -6.16
N ALA A 19 -6.65 -3.76 -5.97
CA ALA A 19 -6.46 -2.38 -6.41
C ALA A 19 -5.28 -1.73 -5.71
N VAL A 20 -5.23 -1.83 -4.39
CA VAL A 20 -4.13 -1.26 -3.60
C VAL A 20 -2.81 -1.94 -3.97
N SER A 21 -2.79 -3.25 -4.06
CA SER A 21 -1.59 -4.00 -4.40
C SER A 21 -1.07 -3.63 -5.78
N SER A 22 -1.97 -3.48 -6.75
CA SER A 22 -1.60 -3.10 -8.11
C SER A 22 -0.99 -1.69 -8.16
N GLU A 23 -1.62 -0.73 -7.50
CA GLU A 23 -1.11 0.64 -7.49
C GLU A 23 0.23 0.75 -6.77
N LEU A 24 0.38 0.09 -5.63
CA LEU A 24 1.64 0.10 -4.89
C LEU A 24 2.73 -0.66 -5.64
N GLY A 25 2.38 -1.76 -6.29
CA GLY A 25 3.35 -2.52 -7.07
C GLY A 25 3.87 -1.77 -8.29
N ALA A 26 3.14 -0.76 -8.75
CA ALA A 26 3.56 0.08 -9.86
C ALA A 26 4.55 1.17 -9.44
N VAL A 27 4.72 1.39 -8.14
CA VAL A 27 5.66 2.40 -7.63
C VAL A 27 7.09 1.92 -7.86
N ALA A 28 7.93 2.82 -8.39
CA ALA A 28 9.32 2.49 -8.66
C ALA A 28 10.06 2.08 -7.37
N GLY A 29 10.80 0.99 -7.43
CA GLY A 29 11.55 0.49 -6.29
C GLY A 29 10.80 -0.51 -5.42
N VAL A 30 9.49 -0.66 -5.60
CA VAL A 30 8.72 -1.63 -4.83
C VAL A 30 8.96 -3.03 -5.37
N THR A 31 9.34 -3.95 -4.47
CA THR A 31 9.62 -5.33 -4.83
C THR A 31 8.53 -6.29 -4.36
N ASP A 32 7.79 -5.92 -3.33
CA ASP A 32 6.71 -6.75 -2.82
C ASP A 32 5.66 -5.92 -2.09
N VAL A 33 4.42 -6.36 -2.13
CA VAL A 33 3.30 -5.72 -1.43
C VAL A 33 2.45 -6.82 -0.81
N LYS A 34 2.23 -6.73 0.50
CA LYS A 34 1.35 -7.63 1.22
C LYS A 34 0.22 -6.83 1.85
N VAL A 35 -1.00 -7.29 1.65
CA VAL A 35 -2.18 -6.61 2.17
C VAL A 35 -2.91 -7.55 3.12
N ASP A 36 -3.20 -7.05 4.32
CA ASP A 36 -4.01 -7.77 5.31
C ASP A 36 -5.38 -7.09 5.38
N LEU A 37 -6.36 -7.72 4.76
CA LEU A 37 -7.72 -7.18 4.71
C LEU A 37 -8.35 -7.11 6.09
N ALA A 38 -8.07 -8.09 6.94
CA ALA A 38 -8.68 -8.16 8.26
C ALA A 38 -8.30 -6.98 9.15
N SER A 39 -7.05 -6.52 9.06
CA SER A 39 -6.56 -5.39 9.87
C SER A 39 -6.48 -4.09 9.07
N GLY A 40 -6.59 -4.16 7.75
CA GLY A 40 -6.43 -3.01 6.88
C GLY A 40 -4.98 -2.57 6.74
N GLN A 41 -4.03 -3.42 7.08
CA GLN A 41 -2.61 -3.09 6.99
C GLN A 41 -2.02 -3.50 5.66
N VAL A 42 -1.13 -2.66 5.15
CA VAL A 42 -0.40 -2.92 3.92
C VAL A 42 1.09 -2.86 4.21
N THR A 43 1.79 -3.93 3.94
CA THR A 43 3.24 -4.00 4.11
C THR A 43 3.89 -3.91 2.75
N VAL A 44 4.73 -2.91 2.57
CA VAL A 44 5.42 -2.65 1.31
C VAL A 44 6.91 -2.88 1.51
N THR A 45 7.49 -3.71 0.64
CA THR A 45 8.93 -3.95 0.60
C THR A 45 9.49 -3.29 -0.65
N SER A 46 10.57 -2.54 -0.50
CA SER A 46 11.20 -1.83 -1.61
C SER A 46 12.72 -1.91 -1.52
N ASP A 47 13.39 -1.65 -2.63
CA ASP A 47 14.86 -1.62 -2.69
C ASP A 47 15.43 -0.48 -1.84
N ALA A 48 14.70 0.63 -1.78
CA ALA A 48 15.08 1.80 -1.00
C ALA A 48 13.85 2.33 -0.27
N PRO A 49 14.03 3.07 0.84
CA PRO A 49 12.89 3.62 1.56
C PRO A 49 12.03 4.50 0.66
N LEU A 50 10.72 4.30 0.72
CA LEU A 50 9.76 5.12 -0.02
C LEU A 50 9.27 6.26 0.84
N GLU A 51 8.93 7.38 0.20
CA GLU A 51 8.31 8.48 0.88
C GLU A 51 6.84 8.16 1.16
N THR A 52 6.35 8.57 2.32
CA THR A 52 4.96 8.36 2.69
C THR A 52 4.00 8.98 1.67
N GLU A 53 4.36 10.13 1.12
CA GLU A 53 3.52 10.78 0.11
C GLU A 53 3.40 9.98 -1.16
N THR A 54 4.46 9.28 -1.57
CA THR A 54 4.40 8.39 -2.72
C THR A 54 3.42 7.25 -2.49
N VAL A 55 3.47 6.65 -1.30
CA VAL A 55 2.55 5.58 -0.94
C VAL A 55 1.13 6.09 -0.82
N ARG A 56 0.96 7.27 -0.22
CA ARG A 56 -0.35 7.91 -0.11
C ARG A 56 -0.97 8.15 -1.49
N ALA A 57 -0.18 8.67 -2.43
CA ALA A 57 -0.68 8.92 -3.78
C ALA A 57 -1.16 7.63 -4.44
N ALA A 58 -0.42 6.54 -4.27
CA ALA A 58 -0.81 5.24 -4.82
C ALA A 58 -2.09 4.73 -4.19
N VAL A 59 -2.23 4.88 -2.88
CA VAL A 59 -3.44 4.47 -2.17
C VAL A 59 -4.64 5.32 -2.61
N ASP A 60 -4.44 6.62 -2.78
CA ASP A 60 -5.49 7.53 -3.26
C ASP A 60 -5.93 7.15 -4.68
N GLU A 61 -4.99 6.82 -5.54
CA GLU A 61 -5.31 6.38 -6.91
C GLU A 61 -6.15 5.10 -6.90
N ALA A 62 -5.93 4.24 -5.93
CA ALA A 62 -6.73 3.03 -5.77
C ALA A 62 -8.12 3.31 -5.21
N GLY A 63 -8.38 4.53 -4.75
CA GLY A 63 -9.68 4.92 -4.21
C GLY A 63 -9.81 4.72 -2.70
N PHE A 64 -8.70 4.61 -1.98
CA PHE A 64 -8.71 4.38 -0.54
C PHE A 64 -7.98 5.50 0.18
N GLU A 65 -7.91 5.41 1.50
CA GLU A 65 -7.29 6.44 2.31
C GLU A 65 -6.19 5.84 3.18
N LEU A 66 -5.02 6.47 3.14
CA LEU A 66 -3.91 6.10 4.01
C LEU A 66 -4.11 6.76 5.37
N VAL A 67 -4.13 5.95 6.42
CA VAL A 67 -4.36 6.41 7.79
C VAL A 67 -3.13 6.07 8.62
N GLY A 68 -2.30 7.06 8.84
CA GLY A 68 -1.06 6.83 9.53
C GLY A 68 -0.03 6.11 8.69
N SER A 69 1.10 5.87 9.24
CA SER A 69 2.21 5.25 8.53
C SER A 69 3.00 4.34 9.45
#